data_2c3efd9de465ce305fbcf1f6feda6d12
#
_entry.id   2c3efd9de465ce305fbcf1f6feda6d12
#
_cell.length_a   1.000
_cell.length_b   1.000
_cell.length_c   1.000
_cell.angle_alpha   90.00
_cell.angle_beta   90.00
_cell.angle_gamma   90.00
#
_symmetry.space_group_name_H-M   'P 1'
#
loop_
_entity.id
_entity.type
_entity.pdbx_description
1 polymer ?
#
loop_
_entity_poly.entity_id
_entity_poly.type
_entity_poly.pdbx_seq_one_letter_code
_entity_poly.pdbx_strand_id
1 'polypeptide(L)'
;NEDEGNIDMFADRISGYLVALLPHLKDSLHVAILNQYYKVFSEFERLGDHAVNIANNARSMSEKDTAFSSIAMSELNVLYSLLEKILDETEIAFGKRDLDAAYHIQPLRKVTADLIGELKDNHLSRMSRGQCNVFLDPNFENLLSDMMRIADVSSNVGESVVIRVRPELADKEHHYFRDLRHEDPNYNRAYLKARDEYFEQLSAVTSVEKENAAPAQPGQVISAAVRDFDDA
;
A
#
# COMPACT_ATOMS: atom_id res chain seq x y z
N ASN A 1 -12.66 -11.82 10.29
CA ASN A 1 -13.34 -10.55 10.40
C ASN A 1 -14.64 -10.63 9.58
N GLU A 2 -15.74 -10.00 10.03
CA GLU A 2 -17.04 -10.09 9.34
C GLU A 2 -16.97 -9.45 7.95
N ASP A 3 -16.27 -8.32 7.82
CA ASP A 3 -16.13 -7.61 6.55
C ASP A 3 -15.30 -8.39 5.53
N GLU A 4 -14.22 -9.03 5.96
CA GLU A 4 -13.40 -9.90 5.12
C GLU A 4 -14.23 -11.10 4.62
N GLY A 5 -14.95 -11.79 5.52
CA GLY A 5 -15.82 -12.90 5.13
C GLY A 5 -16.92 -12.47 4.14
N ASN A 6 -17.37 -11.22 4.20
CA ASN A 6 -18.29 -10.66 3.20
C ASN A 6 -17.60 -10.42 1.85
N ILE A 7 -16.37 -9.89 1.86
CA ILE A 7 -15.58 -9.67 0.62
C ILE A 7 -15.35 -11.00 -0.08
N ASP A 8 -14.88 -12.03 0.63
CA ASP A 8 -14.63 -13.38 0.09
C ASP A 8 -15.90 -13.98 -0.50
N MET A 9 -17.01 -13.92 0.25
CA MET A 9 -18.29 -14.43 -0.22
C MET A 9 -18.76 -13.72 -1.50
N PHE A 10 -18.61 -12.41 -1.61
CA PHE A 10 -18.96 -11.66 -2.81
C PHE A 10 -18.02 -11.98 -3.97
N ALA A 11 -16.70 -12.07 -3.73
CA ALA A 11 -15.70 -12.42 -4.73
C ALA A 11 -15.99 -13.81 -5.32
N ASP A 12 -16.23 -14.80 -4.49
CA ASP A 12 -16.59 -16.16 -4.90
C ASP A 12 -17.88 -16.21 -5.73
N ARG A 13 -18.95 -15.55 -5.26
CA ARG A 13 -20.25 -15.54 -5.97
C ARG A 13 -20.17 -14.84 -7.32
N ILE A 14 -19.45 -13.71 -7.39
CA ILE A 14 -19.26 -12.96 -8.63
C ILE A 14 -18.38 -13.78 -9.59
N SER A 15 -17.28 -14.35 -9.11
CA SER A 15 -16.38 -15.19 -9.90
C SER A 15 -17.11 -16.39 -10.47
N GLY A 16 -17.93 -17.09 -9.68
CA GLY A 16 -18.78 -18.18 -10.13
C GLY A 16 -19.78 -17.75 -11.23
N TYR A 17 -20.37 -16.57 -11.08
CA TYR A 17 -21.28 -16.01 -12.09
C TYR A 17 -20.54 -15.67 -13.40
N LEU A 18 -19.35 -15.04 -13.31
CA LEU A 18 -18.55 -14.71 -14.49
C LEU A 18 -18.11 -15.96 -15.25
N VAL A 19 -17.71 -17.03 -14.55
CA VAL A 19 -17.37 -18.32 -15.17
C VAL A 19 -18.58 -18.93 -15.87
N ALA A 20 -19.77 -18.85 -15.27
CA ALA A 20 -21.00 -19.34 -15.88
C ALA A 20 -21.43 -18.57 -17.14
N LEU A 21 -21.00 -17.29 -17.28
CA LEU A 21 -21.25 -16.47 -18.46
C LEU A 21 -20.37 -16.83 -19.66
N LEU A 22 -19.15 -17.34 -19.44
CA LEU A 22 -18.15 -17.60 -20.49
C LEU A 22 -18.70 -18.40 -21.68
N PRO A 23 -19.45 -19.52 -21.51
CA PRO A 23 -19.98 -20.30 -22.63
C PRO A 23 -21.02 -19.56 -23.47
N HIS A 24 -21.59 -18.48 -22.95
CA HIS A 24 -22.62 -17.67 -23.62
C HIS A 24 -22.04 -16.50 -24.40
N LEU A 25 -20.76 -16.17 -24.20
CA LEU A 25 -20.07 -15.08 -24.90
C LEU A 25 -19.49 -15.62 -26.22
N LYS A 26 -19.90 -14.97 -27.33
CA LYS A 26 -19.44 -15.31 -28.70
C LYS A 26 -18.39 -14.34 -29.22
N ASP A 27 -18.28 -13.17 -28.59
CA ASP A 27 -17.40 -12.09 -29.03
C ASP A 27 -16.15 -12.06 -28.12
N SER A 28 -14.98 -12.06 -28.75
CA SER A 28 -13.69 -12.00 -28.06
C SER A 28 -13.54 -10.74 -27.21
N LEU A 29 -14.13 -9.61 -27.62
CA LEU A 29 -14.15 -8.37 -26.85
C LEU A 29 -14.88 -8.55 -25.51
N HIS A 30 -16.06 -9.18 -25.53
CA HIS A 30 -16.81 -9.44 -24.31
C HIS A 30 -16.07 -10.42 -23.38
N VAL A 31 -15.38 -11.40 -23.94
CA VAL A 31 -14.52 -12.31 -23.16
C VAL A 31 -13.36 -11.55 -22.51
N ALA A 32 -12.71 -10.65 -23.24
CA ALA A 32 -11.62 -9.82 -22.69
C ALA A 32 -12.12 -8.92 -21.55
N ILE A 33 -13.26 -8.28 -21.70
CA ILE A 33 -13.88 -7.46 -20.64
C ILE A 33 -14.23 -8.31 -19.42
N LEU A 34 -14.80 -9.50 -19.60
CA LEU A 34 -15.13 -10.42 -18.50
C LEU A 34 -13.88 -10.83 -17.73
N ASN A 35 -12.79 -11.14 -18.44
CA ASN A 35 -11.53 -11.48 -17.82
C ASN A 35 -10.96 -10.33 -16.95
N GLN A 36 -11.15 -9.07 -17.37
CA GLN A 36 -10.74 -7.92 -16.54
C GLN A 36 -11.58 -7.82 -15.27
N TYR A 37 -12.88 -8.07 -15.33
CA TYR A 37 -13.71 -8.13 -14.11
C TYR A 37 -13.25 -9.25 -13.17
N TYR A 38 -13.01 -10.44 -13.70
CA TYR A 38 -12.52 -11.57 -12.91
C TYR A 38 -11.21 -11.25 -12.19
N LYS A 39 -10.25 -10.63 -12.91
CA LYS A 39 -8.98 -10.14 -12.35
C LYS A 39 -9.22 -9.15 -11.21
N VAL A 40 -10.10 -8.16 -11.40
CA VAL A 40 -10.38 -7.12 -10.40
C VAL A 40 -10.99 -7.69 -9.12
N PHE A 41 -11.91 -8.65 -9.21
CA PHE A 41 -12.50 -9.25 -8.00
C PHE A 41 -11.48 -10.02 -7.17
N SER A 42 -10.56 -10.72 -7.82
CA SER A 42 -9.41 -11.33 -7.13
C SER A 42 -8.47 -10.29 -6.49
N GLU A 43 -8.33 -9.10 -7.09
CA GLU A 43 -7.56 -8.02 -6.47
C GLU A 43 -8.28 -7.43 -5.25
N PHE A 44 -9.61 -7.30 -5.24
CA PHE A 44 -10.36 -6.84 -4.07
C PHE A 44 -10.29 -7.82 -2.90
N GLU A 45 -10.31 -9.14 -3.14
CA GLU A 45 -10.07 -10.16 -2.13
C GLU A 45 -8.68 -9.96 -1.48
N ARG A 46 -7.63 -9.82 -2.30
CA ARG A 46 -6.27 -9.56 -1.81
C ARG A 46 -6.16 -8.25 -1.01
N LEU A 47 -6.92 -7.23 -1.39
CA LEU A 47 -6.95 -5.97 -0.63
C LEU A 47 -7.53 -6.19 0.76
N GLY A 48 -8.60 -6.98 0.87
CA GLY A 48 -9.17 -7.41 2.15
C GLY A 48 -8.17 -8.18 3.01
N ASP A 49 -7.46 -9.14 2.43
CA ASP A 49 -6.42 -9.94 3.10
C ASP A 49 -5.33 -9.05 3.71
N HIS A 50 -4.81 -8.08 2.96
CA HIS A 50 -3.77 -7.17 3.45
C HIS A 50 -4.29 -6.24 4.54
N ALA A 51 -5.55 -5.79 4.47
CA ALA A 51 -6.18 -5.01 5.54
C ALA A 51 -6.30 -5.84 6.84
N VAL A 52 -6.65 -7.11 6.73
CA VAL A 52 -6.71 -8.05 7.88
C VAL A 52 -5.33 -8.30 8.47
N ASN A 53 -4.30 -8.45 7.64
CA ASN A 53 -2.92 -8.60 8.11
C ASN A 53 -2.47 -7.38 8.92
N ILE A 54 -2.75 -6.17 8.45
CA ILE A 54 -2.48 -4.91 9.18
C ILE A 54 -3.21 -4.89 10.52
N ALA A 55 -4.49 -5.24 10.54
CA ALA A 55 -5.29 -5.30 11.77
C ALA A 55 -4.76 -6.34 12.76
N ASN A 56 -4.34 -7.52 12.29
CA ASN A 56 -3.75 -8.57 13.11
C ASN A 56 -2.38 -8.17 13.67
N ASN A 57 -1.55 -7.46 12.87
CA ASN A 57 -0.29 -6.90 13.33
C ASN A 57 -0.51 -5.90 14.48
N ALA A 58 -1.44 -4.96 14.31
CA ALA A 58 -1.81 -3.99 15.35
C ALA A 58 -2.34 -4.67 16.62
N ARG A 59 -3.20 -5.70 16.48
CA ARG A 59 -3.72 -6.48 17.61
C ARG A 59 -2.60 -7.19 18.37
N SER A 60 -1.69 -7.88 17.66
CA SER A 60 -0.56 -8.56 18.28
C SER A 60 0.35 -7.62 19.06
N MET A 61 0.56 -6.40 18.56
CA MET A 61 1.31 -5.38 19.29
C MET A 61 0.57 -4.91 20.55
N SER A 62 -0.75 -4.68 20.45
CA SER A 62 -1.58 -4.27 21.58
C SER A 62 -1.63 -5.34 22.69
N GLU A 63 -1.74 -6.62 22.35
CA GLU A 63 -1.74 -7.74 23.29
C GLU A 63 -0.41 -7.87 24.06
N LYS A 64 0.69 -7.43 23.46
CA LYS A 64 2.03 -7.42 24.06
C LYS A 64 2.38 -6.11 24.74
N ASP A 65 1.44 -5.16 24.83
CA ASP A 65 1.64 -3.80 25.33
C ASP A 65 2.84 -3.09 24.70
N THR A 66 2.99 -3.27 23.38
CA THR A 66 4.08 -2.68 22.59
C THR A 66 3.55 -1.70 21.56
N ALA A 67 4.34 -0.66 21.27
CA ALA A 67 4.00 0.36 20.27
C ALA A 67 5.26 0.84 19.54
N PHE A 68 5.07 1.29 18.30
CA PHE A 68 6.11 2.02 17.58
C PHE A 68 6.40 3.35 18.26
N SER A 69 7.61 3.90 18.05
CA SER A 69 7.95 5.24 18.53
C SER A 69 7.03 6.31 17.90
N SER A 70 6.87 7.46 18.56
CA SER A 70 6.07 8.58 18.05
C SER A 70 6.52 8.99 16.65
N ILE A 71 7.83 9.04 16.40
CA ILE A 71 8.41 9.34 15.08
C ILE A 71 7.92 8.32 14.03
N ALA A 72 8.05 7.03 14.33
CA ALA A 72 7.61 5.98 13.41
C ALA A 72 6.10 6.08 13.14
N MET A 73 5.29 6.39 14.15
CA MET A 73 3.85 6.60 13.97
C MET A 73 3.54 7.81 13.10
N SER A 74 4.26 8.93 13.27
CA SER A 74 4.11 10.12 12.43
C SER A 74 4.49 9.85 10.98
N GLU A 75 5.59 9.13 10.73
CA GLU A 75 6.01 8.69 9.40
C GLU A 75 4.97 7.73 8.77
N LEU A 76 4.46 6.77 9.53
CA LEU A 76 3.41 5.85 9.08
C LEU A 76 2.11 6.58 8.73
N ASN A 77 1.75 7.65 9.45
CA ASN A 77 0.58 8.45 9.14
C ASN A 77 0.69 9.17 7.79
N VAL A 78 1.90 9.61 7.39
CA VAL A 78 2.13 10.17 6.05
C VAL A 78 1.92 9.10 4.98
N LEU A 79 2.46 7.91 5.18
CA LEU A 79 2.26 6.78 4.26
C LEU A 79 0.78 6.36 4.20
N TYR A 80 0.08 6.36 5.34
CA TYR A 80 -1.35 6.07 5.41
C TYR A 80 -2.18 7.06 4.59
N SER A 81 -1.90 8.37 4.71
CA SER A 81 -2.62 9.39 3.93
C SER A 81 -2.42 9.24 2.42
N LEU A 82 -1.23 8.78 1.99
CA LEU A 82 -0.98 8.44 0.58
C LEU A 82 -1.81 7.21 0.14
N LEU A 83 -1.91 6.20 0.99
CA LEU A 83 -2.74 5.02 0.69
C LEU A 83 -4.23 5.34 0.63
N GLU A 84 -4.75 6.18 1.54
CA GLU A 84 -6.12 6.69 1.45
C GLU A 84 -6.37 7.35 0.09
N LYS A 85 -5.46 8.21 -0.36
CA LYS A 85 -5.55 8.84 -1.67
C LYS A 85 -5.57 7.82 -2.81
N ILE A 86 -4.77 6.77 -2.74
CA ILE A 86 -4.75 5.68 -3.74
C ILE A 86 -6.09 4.93 -3.74
N LEU A 87 -6.63 4.63 -2.57
CA LEU A 87 -7.91 3.92 -2.44
C LEU A 87 -9.07 4.75 -2.97
N ASP A 88 -9.11 6.07 -2.70
CA ASP A 88 -10.10 7.00 -3.27
C ASP A 88 -10.05 7.02 -4.80
N GLU A 89 -8.85 7.15 -5.38
CA GLU A 89 -8.67 7.10 -6.85
C GLU A 89 -9.10 5.73 -7.41
N THR A 90 -8.85 4.65 -6.68
CA THR A 90 -9.26 3.29 -7.10
C THR A 90 -10.77 3.13 -7.09
N GLU A 91 -11.47 3.65 -6.08
CA GLU A 91 -12.93 3.65 -6.01
C GLU A 91 -13.54 4.46 -7.17
N ILE A 92 -13.02 5.66 -7.43
CA ILE A 92 -13.47 6.51 -8.53
C ILE A 92 -13.21 5.82 -9.87
N ALA A 93 -12.00 5.31 -10.09
CA ALA A 93 -11.62 4.63 -11.31
C ALA A 93 -12.53 3.44 -11.61
N PHE A 94 -12.74 2.56 -10.64
CA PHE A 94 -13.54 1.36 -10.82
C PHE A 94 -15.03 1.67 -10.90
N GLY A 95 -15.57 2.46 -9.98
CA GLY A 95 -17.00 2.74 -9.87
C GLY A 95 -17.53 3.61 -11.00
N LYS A 96 -16.76 4.59 -11.47
CA LYS A 96 -17.15 5.53 -12.53
C LYS A 96 -16.54 5.22 -13.90
N ARG A 97 -15.65 4.21 -13.99
CA ARG A 97 -14.82 3.92 -15.17
C ARG A 97 -13.99 5.14 -15.60
N ASP A 98 -13.46 5.85 -14.59
CA ASP A 98 -12.72 7.08 -14.79
C ASP A 98 -11.27 6.77 -15.14
N LEU A 99 -10.86 7.15 -16.36
CA LEU A 99 -9.51 6.92 -16.85
C LEU A 99 -8.48 7.83 -16.17
N ASP A 100 -8.86 9.07 -15.84
CA ASP A 100 -7.94 10.01 -15.22
C ASP A 100 -7.58 9.52 -13.80
N ALA A 101 -8.57 9.09 -13.03
CA ALA A 101 -8.35 8.44 -11.75
C ALA A 101 -7.50 7.17 -11.90
N ALA A 102 -7.79 6.31 -12.87
CA ALA A 102 -7.01 5.09 -13.13
C ALA A 102 -5.54 5.39 -13.46
N TYR A 103 -5.26 6.44 -14.23
CA TYR A 103 -3.89 6.86 -14.53
C TYR A 103 -3.18 7.53 -13.35
N HIS A 104 -3.92 8.17 -12.43
CA HIS A 104 -3.33 8.78 -11.23
C HIS A 104 -2.82 7.74 -10.22
N ILE A 105 -3.38 6.54 -10.17
CA ILE A 105 -2.95 5.47 -9.25
C ILE A 105 -1.49 5.09 -9.49
N GLN A 106 -1.06 4.98 -10.75
CA GLN A 106 0.29 4.51 -11.11
C GLN A 106 1.43 5.37 -10.53
N PRO A 107 1.44 6.72 -10.69
CA PRO A 107 2.46 7.56 -10.08
C PRO A 107 2.38 7.57 -8.55
N LEU A 108 1.18 7.52 -7.94
CA LEU A 108 1.02 7.41 -6.48
C LEU A 108 1.60 6.11 -5.93
N ARG A 109 1.35 4.98 -6.60
CA ARG A 109 1.97 3.69 -6.25
C ARG A 109 3.50 3.77 -6.27
N LYS A 110 4.09 4.49 -7.26
CA LYS A 110 5.55 4.70 -7.31
C LYS A 110 6.04 5.54 -6.13
N VAL A 111 5.32 6.61 -5.77
CA VAL A 111 5.63 7.43 -4.58
C VAL A 111 5.54 6.59 -3.30
N THR A 112 4.57 5.68 -3.19
CA THR A 112 4.47 4.74 -2.07
C THR A 112 5.73 3.89 -1.92
N ALA A 113 6.24 3.33 -3.01
CA ALA A 113 7.47 2.54 -2.97
C ALA A 113 8.69 3.36 -2.51
N ASP A 114 8.82 4.60 -3.01
CA ASP A 114 9.92 5.49 -2.63
C ASP A 114 9.81 5.94 -1.16
N LEU A 115 8.58 6.24 -0.70
CA LEU A 115 8.32 6.63 0.69
C LEU A 115 8.62 5.48 1.66
N ILE A 116 8.22 4.26 1.33
CA ILE A 116 8.54 3.06 2.11
C ILE A 116 10.06 2.86 2.21
N GLY A 117 10.80 3.09 1.12
CA GLY A 117 12.25 3.06 1.16
C GLY A 117 12.83 4.03 2.20
N GLU A 118 12.36 5.28 2.20
CA GLU A 118 12.79 6.30 3.17
C GLU A 118 12.42 5.94 4.61
N LEU A 119 11.21 5.40 4.83
CA LEU A 119 10.77 4.95 6.16
C LEU A 119 11.67 3.82 6.71
N LYS A 120 12.08 2.89 5.85
CA LYS A 120 13.02 1.81 6.22
C LYS A 120 14.40 2.35 6.60
N ASP A 121 14.94 3.28 5.82
CA ASP A 121 16.22 3.92 6.09
C ASP A 121 16.17 4.72 7.41
N ASN A 122 15.08 5.45 7.65
CA ASN A 122 14.84 6.16 8.90
C ASN A 122 14.72 5.19 10.08
N HIS A 123 14.00 4.07 9.93
CA HIS A 123 13.87 3.04 10.96
C HIS A 123 15.22 2.41 11.31
N LEU A 124 16.00 2.02 10.32
CA LEU A 124 17.36 1.49 10.51
C LEU A 124 18.27 2.50 11.24
N SER A 125 18.17 3.78 10.88
CA SER A 125 18.89 4.87 11.56
C SER A 125 18.49 5.00 13.03
N ARG A 126 17.19 4.89 13.35
CA ARG A 126 16.71 4.90 14.75
C ARG A 126 17.18 3.67 15.53
N MET A 127 17.12 2.48 14.93
CA MET A 127 17.64 1.25 15.55
C MET A 127 19.12 1.38 15.91
N SER A 128 19.94 1.87 14.98
CA SER A 128 21.39 2.03 15.21
C SER A 128 21.73 3.01 16.33
N ARG A 129 20.80 3.93 16.66
CA ARG A 129 20.93 4.90 17.76
C ARG A 129 20.26 4.45 19.07
N GLY A 130 19.65 3.26 19.09
CA GLY A 130 18.89 2.78 20.25
C GLY A 130 17.60 3.58 20.53
N GLN A 131 17.03 4.22 19.52
CA GLN A 131 15.85 5.07 19.64
C GLN A 131 14.53 4.34 19.35
N CYS A 132 14.57 3.03 19.08
CA CYS A 132 13.38 2.20 18.90
C CYS A 132 13.65 0.78 19.40
N ASN A 133 12.56 0.06 19.70
CA ASN A 133 12.63 -1.33 20.12
C ASN A 133 12.91 -2.23 18.90
N VAL A 134 14.08 -2.86 18.87
CA VAL A 134 14.51 -3.75 17.78
C VAL A 134 13.64 -5.00 17.64
N PHE A 135 12.94 -5.42 18.70
CA PHE A 135 12.01 -6.56 18.63
C PHE A 135 10.75 -6.26 17.84
N LEU A 136 10.46 -4.98 17.55
CA LEU A 136 9.33 -4.56 16.71
C LEU A 136 9.68 -4.42 15.22
N ASP A 137 10.95 -4.64 14.85
CA ASP A 137 11.38 -4.57 13.46
C ASP A 137 10.55 -5.47 12.53
N PRO A 138 10.26 -6.75 12.85
CA PRO A 138 9.41 -7.59 12.00
C PRO A 138 7.99 -7.05 11.87
N ASN A 139 7.43 -6.43 12.90
CA ASN A 139 6.10 -5.82 12.87
C ASN A 139 6.09 -4.60 11.93
N PHE A 140 7.14 -3.76 11.98
CA PHE A 140 7.28 -2.59 11.13
C PHE A 140 7.44 -2.99 9.65
N GLU A 141 8.35 -3.93 9.35
CA GLU A 141 8.58 -4.44 8.00
C GLU A 141 7.34 -5.10 7.40
N ASN A 142 6.61 -5.92 8.17
CA ASN A 142 5.36 -6.54 7.73
C ASN A 142 4.30 -5.48 7.42
N LEU A 143 4.15 -4.47 8.29
CA LEU A 143 3.21 -3.36 8.06
C LEU A 143 3.52 -2.62 6.75
N LEU A 144 4.78 -2.23 6.53
CA LEU A 144 5.19 -1.57 5.29
C LEU A 144 4.98 -2.46 4.05
N SER A 145 5.20 -3.77 4.20
CA SER A 145 4.95 -4.74 3.13
C SER A 145 3.47 -4.83 2.76
N ASP A 146 2.58 -4.96 3.75
CA ASP A 146 1.13 -5.01 3.50
C ASP A 146 0.63 -3.68 2.91
N MET A 147 1.11 -2.53 3.39
CA MET A 147 0.79 -1.22 2.83
C MET A 147 1.25 -1.09 1.36
N MET A 148 2.44 -1.61 1.02
CA MET A 148 2.90 -1.66 -0.37
C MET A 148 2.01 -2.55 -1.24
N ARG A 149 1.55 -3.70 -0.71
CA ARG A 149 0.65 -4.61 -1.42
C ARG A 149 -0.72 -3.99 -1.70
N ILE A 150 -1.24 -3.18 -0.79
CA ILE A 150 -2.47 -2.39 -1.04
C ILE A 150 -2.27 -1.45 -2.24
N ALA A 151 -1.14 -0.75 -2.33
CA ALA A 151 -0.83 0.11 -3.46
C ALA A 151 -0.65 -0.69 -4.77
N ASP A 152 -0.01 -1.88 -4.72
CA ASP A 152 0.14 -2.78 -5.87
C ASP A 152 -1.22 -3.25 -6.40
N VAL A 153 -2.09 -3.72 -5.51
CA VAL A 153 -3.46 -4.17 -5.82
C VAL A 153 -4.26 -3.04 -6.46
N SER A 154 -4.23 -1.84 -5.86
CA SER A 154 -4.89 -0.65 -6.41
C SER A 154 -4.40 -0.31 -7.82
N SER A 155 -3.08 -0.42 -8.05
CA SER A 155 -2.46 -0.26 -9.37
C SER A 155 -3.01 -1.27 -10.39
N ASN A 156 -3.15 -2.55 -10.00
CA ASN A 156 -3.69 -3.60 -10.86
C ASN A 156 -5.17 -3.35 -11.21
N VAL A 157 -5.96 -2.84 -10.24
CA VAL A 157 -7.34 -2.43 -10.50
C VAL A 157 -7.38 -1.27 -11.51
N GLY A 158 -6.54 -0.24 -11.34
CA GLY A 158 -6.42 0.88 -12.28
C GLY A 158 -6.06 0.41 -13.70
N GLU A 159 -5.05 -0.47 -13.83
CA GLU A 159 -4.68 -1.07 -15.12
C GLU A 159 -5.86 -1.81 -15.77
N SER A 160 -6.59 -2.61 -14.98
CA SER A 160 -7.78 -3.34 -15.47
C SER A 160 -8.90 -2.40 -15.92
N VAL A 161 -9.08 -1.25 -15.26
CA VAL A 161 -10.04 -0.23 -15.70
C VAL A 161 -9.64 0.35 -17.04
N VAL A 162 -8.36 0.68 -17.24
CA VAL A 162 -7.84 1.19 -18.51
C VAL A 162 -8.09 0.18 -19.64
N ILE A 163 -7.72 -1.09 -19.46
CA ILE A 163 -7.94 -2.15 -20.46
C ILE A 163 -9.43 -2.37 -20.75
N ARG A 164 -10.29 -2.29 -19.72
CA ARG A 164 -11.74 -2.42 -19.90
C ARG A 164 -12.34 -1.29 -20.75
N VAL A 165 -11.82 -0.07 -20.60
CA VAL A 165 -12.27 1.10 -21.38
C VAL A 165 -11.60 1.16 -22.75
N ARG A 166 -10.37 0.63 -22.86
CA ARG A 166 -9.57 0.56 -24.10
C ARG A 166 -9.15 -0.88 -24.40
N PRO A 167 -10.10 -1.74 -24.83
CA PRO A 167 -9.84 -3.17 -25.04
C PRO A 167 -8.78 -3.47 -26.09
N GLU A 168 -8.54 -2.54 -27.02
CA GLU A 168 -7.49 -2.63 -28.03
C GLU A 168 -6.08 -2.68 -27.45
N LEU A 169 -5.92 -2.35 -26.17
CA LEU A 169 -4.64 -2.42 -25.45
C LEU A 169 -4.41 -3.80 -24.80
N ALA A 170 -5.40 -4.68 -24.73
CA ALA A 170 -5.33 -5.93 -24.01
C ALA A 170 -4.12 -6.82 -24.43
N ASP A 171 -3.89 -6.93 -25.74
CA ASP A 171 -2.77 -7.72 -26.27
C ASP A 171 -1.40 -7.08 -26.04
N LYS A 172 -1.34 -5.83 -25.60
CA LYS A 172 -0.13 -5.04 -25.38
C LYS A 172 -0.07 -4.46 -23.96
N GLU A 173 -0.92 -4.92 -23.04
CA GLU A 173 -1.08 -4.39 -21.69
C GLU A 173 0.27 -4.12 -21.01
N HIS A 174 1.14 -5.13 -20.95
CA HIS A 174 2.44 -5.00 -20.30
C HIS A 174 3.37 -3.94 -20.95
N HIS A 175 3.42 -3.89 -22.29
CA HIS A 175 4.22 -2.89 -22.98
C HIS A 175 3.67 -1.49 -22.77
N TYR A 176 2.34 -1.33 -22.88
CA TYR A 176 1.67 -0.06 -22.69
C TYR A 176 1.95 0.57 -21.32
N PHE A 177 1.75 -0.20 -20.23
CA PHE A 177 2.00 0.33 -18.88
C PHE A 177 3.49 0.51 -18.55
N ARG A 178 4.37 -0.29 -19.13
CA ARG A 178 5.81 -0.04 -19.05
C ARG A 178 6.18 1.29 -19.70
N ASP A 179 5.72 1.52 -20.93
CA ASP A 179 6.03 2.73 -21.70
C ASP A 179 5.40 3.98 -21.04
N LEU A 180 4.15 3.85 -20.51
CA LEU A 180 3.52 4.88 -19.70
C LEU A 180 4.40 5.31 -18.51
N ARG A 181 4.96 4.37 -17.78
CA ARG A 181 5.81 4.65 -16.61
C ARG A 181 7.17 5.25 -16.97
N HIS A 182 7.68 5.01 -18.16
CA HIS A 182 9.02 5.45 -18.57
C HIS A 182 9.01 6.68 -19.47
N GLU A 183 8.00 6.85 -20.30
CA GLU A 183 8.03 7.82 -21.41
C GLU A 183 6.95 8.89 -21.31
N ASP A 184 5.87 8.68 -20.54
CA ASP A 184 4.75 9.63 -20.49
C ASP A 184 5.08 10.86 -19.62
N PRO A 185 5.07 12.08 -20.21
CA PRO A 185 5.35 13.31 -19.46
C PRO A 185 4.31 13.61 -18.39
N ASN A 186 3.05 13.17 -18.56
CA ASN A 186 1.99 13.40 -17.58
C ASN A 186 2.18 12.51 -16.36
N TYR A 187 2.56 11.24 -16.58
CA TYR A 187 2.97 10.35 -15.51
C TYR A 187 4.12 10.96 -14.69
N ASN A 188 5.18 11.38 -15.35
CA ASN A 188 6.35 11.96 -14.68
C ASN A 188 5.99 13.23 -13.89
N ARG A 189 5.14 14.11 -14.44
CA ARG A 189 4.67 15.31 -13.76
C ARG A 189 3.84 14.97 -12.52
N ALA A 190 2.91 14.02 -12.64
CA ALA A 190 2.08 13.57 -11.53
C ALA A 190 2.92 12.91 -10.44
N TYR A 191 3.87 12.06 -10.81
CA TYR A 191 4.82 11.44 -9.88
C TYR A 191 5.65 12.50 -9.12
N LEU A 192 6.29 13.43 -9.81
CA LEU A 192 7.11 14.45 -9.17
C LEU A 192 6.29 15.33 -8.21
N LYS A 193 5.09 15.75 -8.63
CA LYS A 193 4.20 16.53 -7.80
C LYS A 193 3.82 15.79 -6.51
N ALA A 194 3.37 14.55 -6.64
CA ALA A 194 3.00 13.76 -5.48
C ALA A 194 4.21 13.43 -4.59
N ARG A 195 5.37 13.10 -5.20
CA ARG A 195 6.61 12.87 -4.47
C ARG A 195 7.01 14.08 -3.63
N ASP A 196 7.03 15.27 -4.22
CA ASP A 196 7.38 16.50 -3.51
C ASP A 196 6.42 16.75 -2.35
N GLU A 197 5.10 16.58 -2.55
CA GLU A 197 4.07 16.74 -1.53
C GLU A 197 4.29 15.81 -0.31
N TYR A 198 4.43 14.51 -0.55
CA TYR A 198 4.53 13.53 0.54
C TYR A 198 5.91 13.50 1.21
N PHE A 199 6.98 13.80 0.48
CA PHE A 199 8.32 13.94 1.07
C PHE A 199 8.48 15.24 1.85
N GLU A 200 7.80 16.32 1.49
CA GLU A 200 7.72 17.52 2.31
C GLU A 200 7.00 17.25 3.64
N GLN A 201 5.85 16.54 3.59
CA GLN A 201 5.15 16.11 4.81
C GLN A 201 6.02 15.21 5.69
N LEU A 202 6.72 14.22 5.10
CA LEU A 202 7.64 13.36 5.84
C LEU A 202 8.77 14.16 6.49
N SER A 203 9.36 15.10 5.76
CA SER A 203 10.44 15.95 6.27
C SER A 203 9.96 16.83 7.43
N ALA A 204 8.75 17.35 7.36
CA ALA A 204 8.16 18.16 8.41
C ALA A 204 8.00 17.38 9.72
N VAL A 205 7.41 16.16 9.67
CA VAL A 205 7.22 15.34 10.88
C VAL A 205 8.56 14.87 11.47
N THR A 206 9.53 14.55 10.64
CA THR A 206 10.87 14.10 11.07
C THR A 206 11.67 15.26 11.70
N SER A 207 11.46 16.50 11.27
CA SER A 207 12.17 17.69 11.78
C SER A 207 11.65 18.13 13.14
N VAL A 208 10.33 18.21 13.30
CA VAL A 208 9.68 18.60 14.56
C VAL A 208 10.07 17.68 15.72
N GLU A 209 10.22 16.40 15.46
CA GLU A 209 10.57 15.44 16.51
C GLU A 209 12.07 15.43 16.82
N LYS A 210 12.95 15.77 15.87
CA LYS A 210 14.38 15.98 16.15
C LYS A 210 14.61 17.16 17.13
N GLU A 211 13.78 18.19 17.06
CA GLU A 211 13.82 19.33 17.98
C GLU A 211 13.29 18.97 19.38
N ASN A 212 12.30 18.07 19.45
CA ASN A 212 11.68 17.62 20.70
C ASN A 212 12.40 16.45 21.39
N ALA A 213 13.30 15.75 20.70
CA ALA A 213 14.12 14.68 21.26
C ALA A 213 15.24 15.28 22.12
N ALA A 214 15.02 15.35 23.44
CA ALA A 214 16.13 15.62 24.37
C ALA A 214 17.24 14.58 24.13
N PRO A 215 18.53 14.97 24.20
CA PRO A 215 19.65 14.05 23.98
C PRO A 215 19.52 12.86 24.95
N ALA A 216 19.39 11.65 24.39
CA ALA A 216 19.38 10.43 25.19
C ALA A 216 20.65 10.37 26.04
N GLN A 217 20.50 10.31 27.35
CA GLN A 217 21.66 10.20 28.23
C GLN A 217 22.34 8.84 27.96
N PRO A 218 23.65 8.82 27.67
CA PRO A 218 24.38 7.57 27.47
C PRO A 218 24.38 6.79 28.78
N GLY A 219 23.65 5.70 28.85
CA GLY A 219 23.57 4.83 30.02
C GLY A 219 22.20 4.24 30.35
N GLN A 220 21.11 4.83 29.92
CA GLN A 220 19.76 4.29 30.19
C GLN A 220 19.34 3.16 29.24
N VAL A 221 19.91 3.11 28.04
CA VAL A 221 19.53 2.11 27.02
C VAL A 221 20.07 0.72 27.33
N ILE A 222 21.26 0.63 27.98
CA ILE A 222 21.89 -0.66 28.35
C ILE A 222 21.18 -1.29 29.55
N SER A 223 20.62 -0.49 30.46
CA SER A 223 19.94 -0.97 31.67
C SER A 223 18.57 -1.62 31.39
N ALA A 224 17.88 -1.21 30.34
CA ALA A 224 16.60 -1.82 29.94
C ALA A 224 16.83 -3.16 29.23
N ALA A 225 17.77 -3.22 28.29
CA ALA A 225 18.07 -4.43 27.54
C ALA A 225 18.68 -5.57 28.41
N VAL A 226 19.36 -5.24 29.51
CA VAL A 226 19.96 -6.25 30.42
C VAL A 226 18.92 -6.79 31.39
N ARG A 227 17.89 -6.04 31.75
CA ARG A 227 16.85 -6.52 32.69
C ARG A 227 15.95 -7.59 32.07
N ASP A 228 15.73 -7.54 30.76
CA ASP A 228 14.90 -8.53 30.06
C ASP A 228 15.63 -9.87 29.81
N PHE A 229 16.93 -9.94 30.03
CA PHE A 229 17.73 -11.18 29.90
C PHE A 229 17.91 -11.96 31.23
N ASP A 230 17.69 -11.32 32.39
CA ASP A 230 17.84 -11.97 33.69
C ASP A 230 16.54 -12.59 34.23
N ASP A 231 15.36 -12.29 33.58
CA ASP A 231 14.06 -12.82 33.99
C ASP A 231 13.48 -13.87 33.00
N ALA A 232 14.25 -14.39 32.03
CA ALA A 232 13.90 -15.46 31.11
C ALA A 232 14.74 -16.72 31.43
#